data_f77411eec7d64901faecbd931c6910e7
#
_entry.id   f77411eec7d64901faecbd931c6910e7
#
_cell.length_a   1.000
_cell.length_b   1.000
_cell.length_c   1.000
_cell.angle_alpha   90.00
_cell.angle_beta   90.00
_cell.angle_gamma   90.00
#
_symmetry.space_group_name_H-M   'P 1'
#
loop_
_entity.id
_entity.type
_entity.pdbx_description
1 polymer ?
#
loop_
_entity_poly.entity_id
_entity_poly.type
_entity_poly.pdbx_seq_one_letter_code
_entity_poly.pdbx_strand_id
1 'polypeptide(L)'
;MVKILFLTKGIHSSSARYRALFYQDSFIKDKYHTTHYGLSKKISNYLLALINVARFDIVFLQRKLVPIPYFFILRLLAKKIIYDFDDAIFLNSNGDLSKKRYKRFKYICEKSDLVFSGNQYLQSFAKKINSKTFILPTCLNTKAYQVKAKKSKEFIDLVWVGHKSTVKYLLAVIPNLEKANEKIKKLRIINISNVTLSSKKIKIKNVSWNERIQYQYIKSAWLGLAPLDESNWSKGKCAFKLLQYSAAGIPSISSNVGVNSELINHYQNGILIRKNSDWEQSIIKLLTDKRLYQTMKKNSLILAKDYDYKHNYQVMKNLITNEL
;
A
#
# COMPACT_ATOMS: atom_id res chain seq x y z
N MET A 1 32.11 2.66 3.09
CA MET A 1 30.71 2.53 3.59
C MET A 1 29.81 3.29 2.62
N VAL A 2 28.87 2.63 1.96
CA VAL A 2 27.93 3.25 1.02
C VAL A 2 26.93 4.13 1.79
N LYS A 3 26.68 5.35 1.29
CA LYS A 3 25.79 6.33 1.90
C LYS A 3 24.54 6.52 1.08
N ILE A 4 23.36 6.33 1.68
CA ILE A 4 22.06 6.46 1.01
C ILE A 4 21.26 7.62 1.60
N LEU A 5 20.82 8.52 0.74
CA LEU A 5 19.91 9.61 1.09
C LEU A 5 18.48 9.27 0.66
N PHE A 6 17.58 9.08 1.62
CA PHE A 6 16.16 8.88 1.36
C PHE A 6 15.43 10.23 1.29
N LEU A 7 14.87 10.55 0.14
CA LEU A 7 14.03 11.72 -0.11
C LEU A 7 12.58 11.29 -0.25
N THR A 8 11.74 11.59 0.72
CA THR A 8 10.33 11.12 0.74
C THR A 8 9.36 12.28 0.99
N LYS A 9 8.07 11.99 1.03
CA LYS A 9 7.05 12.97 1.45
C LYS A 9 7.15 13.35 2.94
N GLY A 10 7.86 12.55 3.73
CA GLY A 10 8.03 12.73 5.18
C GLY A 10 7.56 11.52 5.99
N ILE A 11 7.98 11.45 7.25
CA ILE A 11 7.78 10.30 8.15
C ILE A 11 6.31 9.93 8.39
N HIS A 12 5.39 10.89 8.27
CA HIS A 12 3.96 10.65 8.45
C HIS A 12 3.27 10.06 7.20
N SER A 13 3.98 9.95 6.08
CA SER A 13 3.44 9.32 4.87
C SER A 13 3.52 7.80 4.98
N SER A 14 2.39 7.10 4.81
CA SER A 14 2.36 5.64 4.81
C SER A 14 3.30 5.04 3.77
N SER A 15 3.28 5.54 2.53
CA SER A 15 4.19 5.05 1.48
C SER A 15 5.67 5.27 1.83
N ALA A 16 6.03 6.41 2.45
CA ALA A 16 7.40 6.63 2.90
C ALA A 16 7.84 5.57 3.93
N ARG A 17 6.97 5.22 4.88
CA ARG A 17 7.28 4.18 5.89
C ARG A 17 7.51 2.81 5.26
N TYR A 18 6.56 2.34 4.45
CA TYR A 18 6.56 0.97 3.93
C TYR A 18 7.49 0.77 2.73
N ARG A 19 7.96 1.85 2.09
CA ARG A 19 8.81 1.75 0.90
C ARG A 19 10.22 2.32 1.05
N ALA A 20 10.49 3.05 2.13
CA ALA A 20 11.79 3.65 2.39
C ALA A 20 12.24 3.45 3.84
N LEU A 21 11.47 3.93 4.82
CA LEU A 21 11.95 4.01 6.19
C LEU A 21 12.09 2.65 6.88
N PHE A 22 11.24 1.67 6.58
CA PHE A 22 11.36 0.31 7.11
C PHE A 22 12.67 -0.37 6.72
N TYR A 23 13.28 0.05 5.61
CA TYR A 23 14.53 -0.53 5.15
C TYR A 23 15.78 0.08 5.81
N GLN A 24 15.65 1.28 6.41
CA GLN A 24 16.81 1.99 6.98
C GLN A 24 17.55 1.15 8.02
N ASP A 25 16.83 0.54 8.98
CA ASP A 25 17.45 -0.33 10.00
C ASP A 25 18.17 -1.52 9.38
N SER A 26 17.64 -2.09 8.28
CA SER A 26 18.27 -3.19 7.57
C SER A 26 19.53 -2.74 6.84
N PHE A 27 19.51 -1.57 6.19
CA PHE A 27 20.69 -0.99 5.57
C PHE A 27 21.78 -0.68 6.59
N ILE A 28 21.42 -0.11 7.76
CA ILE A 28 22.37 0.19 8.84
C ILE A 28 23.05 -1.09 9.36
N LYS A 29 22.29 -2.19 9.54
CA LYS A 29 22.83 -3.50 9.91
C LYS A 29 23.83 -4.05 8.88
N ASP A 30 23.58 -3.78 7.62
CA ASP A 30 24.46 -4.16 6.51
C ASP A 30 25.57 -3.13 6.25
N LYS A 31 25.86 -2.28 7.24
CA LYS A 31 26.95 -1.29 7.22
C LYS A 31 26.80 -0.19 6.17
N TYR A 32 25.56 0.15 5.78
CA TYR A 32 25.27 1.37 5.02
C TYR A 32 25.05 2.55 5.98
N HIS A 33 25.40 3.73 5.54
CA HIS A 33 24.98 4.96 6.23
C HIS A 33 23.68 5.49 5.59
N THR A 34 22.63 5.71 6.36
CA THR A 34 21.34 6.20 5.84
C THR A 34 20.95 7.52 6.47
N THR A 35 20.47 8.45 5.64
CA THR A 35 19.89 9.72 6.08
C THR A 35 18.54 9.92 5.40
N HIS A 36 17.59 10.57 6.07
CA HIS A 36 16.26 10.84 5.55
C HIS A 36 15.91 12.31 5.59
N TYR A 37 15.47 12.86 4.45
CA TYR A 37 14.85 14.17 4.38
C TYR A 37 13.42 14.08 3.86
N GLY A 38 12.50 14.68 4.60
CA GLY A 38 11.11 14.82 4.18
C GLY A 38 10.94 16.04 3.26
N LEU A 39 10.72 15.82 1.98
CA LEU A 39 10.38 16.88 1.02
C LEU A 39 8.93 17.35 1.25
N SER A 40 8.70 18.04 2.37
CA SER A 40 7.43 18.64 2.75
C SER A 40 7.15 19.91 1.93
N LYS A 41 6.15 20.71 2.33
CA LYS A 41 5.87 22.00 1.70
C LYS A 41 6.93 23.09 1.98
N LYS A 42 7.85 22.87 2.92
CA LYS A 42 8.90 23.85 3.27
C LYS A 42 10.03 23.81 2.24
N ILE A 43 10.29 24.94 1.59
CA ILE A 43 11.36 25.11 0.59
C ILE A 43 12.74 24.77 1.21
N SER A 44 12.94 25.11 2.49
CA SER A 44 14.18 24.82 3.20
C SER A 44 14.60 23.33 3.12
N ASN A 45 13.64 22.40 3.17
CA ASN A 45 13.95 20.98 3.09
C ASN A 45 14.47 20.56 1.69
N TYR A 46 13.96 21.21 0.64
CA TYR A 46 14.43 20.99 -0.73
C TYR A 46 15.85 21.51 -0.91
N LEU A 47 16.15 22.71 -0.37
CA LEU A 47 17.50 23.30 -0.41
C LEU A 47 18.48 22.46 0.40
N LEU A 48 18.12 22.06 1.62
CA LEU A 48 18.95 21.21 2.47
C LEU A 48 19.27 19.87 1.79
N ALA A 49 18.31 19.26 1.08
CA ALA A 49 18.56 18.06 0.32
C ALA A 49 19.59 18.29 -0.80
N LEU A 50 19.50 19.38 -1.57
CA LEU A 50 20.47 19.69 -2.61
C LEU A 50 21.88 19.97 -2.08
N ILE A 51 22.00 20.72 -0.99
CA ILE A 51 23.31 21.04 -0.36
C ILE A 51 24.03 19.76 0.09
N ASN A 52 23.29 18.76 0.53
CA ASN A 52 23.87 17.55 1.08
C ASN A 52 24.01 16.39 0.08
N VAL A 53 23.29 16.43 -1.06
CA VAL A 53 23.16 15.29 -1.98
C VAL A 53 24.52 14.75 -2.46
N ALA A 54 25.50 15.60 -2.74
CA ALA A 54 26.84 15.20 -3.20
C ALA A 54 27.64 14.35 -2.18
N ARG A 55 27.22 14.35 -0.92
CA ARG A 55 27.85 13.56 0.16
C ARG A 55 27.40 12.10 0.17
N PHE A 56 26.41 11.75 -0.66
CA PHE A 56 25.80 10.42 -0.70
C PHE A 56 26.15 9.71 -2.01
N ASP A 57 26.23 8.38 -1.95
CA ASP A 57 26.50 7.57 -3.13
C ASP A 57 25.21 7.28 -3.88
N ILE A 58 24.09 7.15 -3.15
CA ILE A 58 22.76 6.85 -3.71
C ILE A 58 21.73 7.83 -3.14
N VAL A 59 20.92 8.41 -4.01
CA VAL A 59 19.71 9.15 -3.66
C VAL A 59 18.49 8.29 -3.95
N PHE A 60 17.72 7.95 -2.95
CA PHE A 60 16.47 7.20 -3.07
C PHE A 60 15.28 8.17 -3.00
N LEU A 61 14.75 8.57 -4.18
CA LEU A 61 13.61 9.48 -4.29
C LEU A 61 12.30 8.68 -4.30
N GLN A 62 11.53 8.75 -3.20
CA GLN A 62 10.30 8.01 -3.06
C GLN A 62 9.07 8.87 -3.43
N ARG A 63 8.35 8.46 -4.49
CA ARG A 63 7.01 8.91 -4.89
C ARG A 63 6.86 10.39 -5.27
N LYS A 64 7.80 11.26 -4.95
CA LYS A 64 7.67 12.69 -5.21
C LYS A 64 7.88 13.02 -6.69
N LEU A 65 6.87 13.66 -7.31
CA LEU A 65 7.01 14.32 -8.62
C LEU A 65 7.52 15.74 -8.41
N VAL A 66 8.80 15.85 -8.07
CA VAL A 66 9.45 17.15 -7.87
C VAL A 66 9.44 18.00 -9.17
N PRO A 67 9.54 19.35 -9.09
CA PRO A 67 9.68 20.19 -10.28
C PRO A 67 10.88 19.78 -11.14
N ILE A 68 10.76 19.86 -12.46
CA ILE A 68 11.84 19.47 -13.40
C ILE A 68 13.14 20.23 -13.13
N PRO A 69 13.15 21.57 -12.93
CA PRO A 69 14.38 22.29 -12.63
C PRO A 69 15.06 21.78 -11.34
N TYR A 70 14.26 21.48 -10.30
CA TYR A 70 14.80 20.91 -9.07
C TYR A 70 15.42 19.53 -9.33
N PHE A 71 14.73 18.65 -10.06
CA PHE A 71 15.25 17.33 -10.36
C PHE A 71 16.50 17.38 -11.24
N PHE A 72 16.56 18.33 -12.17
CA PHE A 72 17.75 18.58 -13.00
C PHE A 72 18.98 18.88 -12.12
N ILE A 73 18.85 19.82 -11.16
CA ILE A 73 19.94 20.14 -10.23
C ILE A 73 20.28 18.93 -9.36
N LEU A 74 19.26 18.24 -8.84
CA LEU A 74 19.46 17.00 -8.07
C LEU A 74 20.26 15.96 -8.85
N ARG A 75 19.95 15.78 -10.15
CA ARG A 75 20.66 14.83 -11.03
C ARG A 75 22.12 15.22 -11.28
N LEU A 76 22.40 16.51 -11.44
CA LEU A 76 23.77 17.00 -11.62
C LEU A 76 24.65 16.75 -10.38
N LEU A 77 24.09 16.84 -9.18
CA LEU A 77 24.80 16.70 -7.93
C LEU A 77 24.87 15.24 -7.42
N ALA A 78 23.90 14.40 -7.80
CA ALA A 78 23.81 13.03 -7.31
C ALA A 78 24.68 12.08 -8.15
N LYS A 79 25.41 11.18 -7.48
CA LYS A 79 26.16 10.10 -8.14
C LYS A 79 25.20 9.10 -8.77
N LYS A 80 24.26 8.55 -7.99
CA LYS A 80 23.23 7.60 -8.42
C LYS A 80 21.86 8.01 -7.87
N ILE A 81 20.81 7.85 -8.69
CA ILE A 81 19.42 8.12 -8.31
C ILE A 81 18.56 6.88 -8.54
N ILE A 82 17.90 6.43 -7.48
CA ILE A 82 16.83 5.45 -7.53
C ILE A 82 15.50 6.19 -7.40
N TYR A 83 14.59 5.98 -8.33
CA TYR A 83 13.22 6.48 -8.23
C TYR A 83 12.26 5.36 -7.84
N ASP A 84 11.48 5.52 -6.77
CA ASP A 84 10.51 4.55 -6.28
C ASP A 84 9.11 5.12 -6.25
N PHE A 85 8.11 4.35 -6.69
CA PHE A 85 6.70 4.76 -6.62
C PHE A 85 5.74 3.56 -6.51
N ASP A 86 4.66 3.76 -5.73
CA ASP A 86 3.68 2.75 -5.32
C ASP A 86 2.22 3.10 -5.67
N ASP A 87 2.01 4.18 -6.40
CA ASP A 87 0.70 4.64 -6.89
C ASP A 87 0.83 5.19 -8.31
N ALA A 88 -0.27 5.24 -9.06
CA ALA A 88 -0.33 5.88 -10.38
C ALA A 88 -0.27 7.41 -10.27
N ILE A 89 0.80 7.95 -9.70
CA ILE A 89 0.99 9.36 -9.36
C ILE A 89 0.99 10.30 -10.56
N PHE A 90 1.16 9.76 -11.75
CA PHE A 90 1.06 10.47 -13.03
C PHE A 90 -0.39 10.67 -13.50
N LEU A 91 -1.36 10.01 -12.84
CA LEU A 91 -2.79 10.18 -13.10
C LEU A 91 -3.42 11.20 -12.12
N ASN A 92 -4.58 11.71 -12.51
CA ASN A 92 -5.52 12.37 -11.62
C ASN A 92 -6.32 11.32 -10.81
N SER A 93 -7.02 11.75 -9.77
CA SER A 93 -7.80 10.86 -8.89
C SER A 93 -9.03 10.21 -9.58
N ASN A 94 -9.45 10.73 -10.73
CA ASN A 94 -10.49 10.15 -11.58
C ASN A 94 -9.95 9.09 -12.55
N GLY A 95 -8.62 8.88 -12.60
CA GLY A 95 -7.98 7.90 -13.48
C GLY A 95 -7.47 8.45 -14.80
N ASP A 96 -7.70 9.74 -15.10
CA ASP A 96 -7.21 10.40 -16.32
C ASP A 96 -5.73 10.75 -16.23
N LEU A 97 -5.06 10.77 -17.38
CA LEU A 97 -3.66 11.16 -17.46
C LEU A 97 -3.50 12.67 -17.20
N SER A 98 -2.70 13.03 -16.22
CA SER A 98 -2.32 14.41 -15.97
C SER A 98 -1.10 14.80 -16.80
N LYS A 99 -1.25 15.61 -17.86
CA LYS A 99 -0.14 16.06 -18.70
C LYS A 99 1.04 16.59 -17.88
N LYS A 100 0.78 17.44 -16.88
CA LYS A 100 1.83 18.03 -16.00
C LYS A 100 2.53 16.97 -15.14
N ARG A 101 1.75 16.05 -14.51
CA ARG A 101 2.34 15.00 -13.66
C ARG A 101 3.09 13.97 -14.49
N TYR A 102 2.54 13.58 -15.64
CA TYR A 102 3.17 12.64 -16.55
C TYR A 102 4.48 13.18 -17.13
N LYS A 103 4.53 14.48 -17.52
CA LYS A 103 5.77 15.13 -17.96
C LYS A 103 6.88 15.03 -16.89
N ARG A 104 6.55 15.30 -15.61
CA ARG A 104 7.50 15.15 -14.50
C ARG A 104 7.89 13.70 -14.27
N PHE A 105 6.91 12.79 -14.25
CA PHE A 105 7.13 11.36 -14.10
C PHE A 105 8.09 10.83 -15.17
N LYS A 106 7.81 11.14 -16.45
CA LYS A 106 8.66 10.75 -17.58
C LYS A 106 10.09 11.23 -17.38
N TYR A 107 10.28 12.51 -17.07
CA TYR A 107 11.60 13.10 -16.88
C TYR A 107 12.37 12.45 -15.72
N ILE A 108 11.70 12.22 -14.58
CA ILE A 108 12.31 11.58 -13.42
C ILE A 108 12.70 10.14 -13.74
N CYS A 109 11.82 9.35 -14.35
CA CYS A 109 12.13 7.97 -14.73
C CYS A 109 13.30 7.92 -15.74
N GLU A 110 13.29 8.77 -16.74
CA GLU A 110 14.35 8.84 -17.79
C GLU A 110 15.73 9.12 -17.20
N LYS A 111 15.82 10.03 -16.25
CA LYS A 111 17.09 10.49 -15.67
C LYS A 111 17.49 9.75 -14.38
N SER A 112 16.72 8.76 -13.93
CA SER A 112 17.10 7.89 -12.81
C SER A 112 17.93 6.72 -13.29
N ASP A 113 18.92 6.30 -12.48
CA ASP A 113 19.78 5.15 -12.78
C ASP A 113 19.01 3.83 -12.60
N LEU A 114 18.01 3.81 -11.69
CA LEU A 114 17.18 2.65 -11.38
C LEU A 114 15.77 3.12 -10.99
N VAL A 115 14.75 2.37 -11.41
CA VAL A 115 13.35 2.67 -11.08
C VAL A 115 12.70 1.48 -10.40
N PHE A 116 12.08 1.69 -9.24
CA PHE A 116 11.22 0.72 -8.58
C PHE A 116 9.76 1.11 -8.73
N SER A 117 8.95 0.16 -9.17
CA SER A 117 7.50 0.28 -9.27
C SER A 117 6.81 -0.69 -8.32
N GLY A 118 5.68 -0.30 -7.75
CA GLY A 118 4.99 -1.13 -6.76
C GLY A 118 4.24 -2.33 -7.34
N ASN A 119 3.96 -2.35 -8.65
CA ASN A 119 3.25 -3.44 -9.33
C ASN A 119 3.49 -3.43 -10.85
N GLN A 120 2.99 -4.47 -11.53
CA GLN A 120 3.18 -4.65 -12.97
C GLN A 120 2.51 -3.53 -13.81
N TYR A 121 1.31 -3.06 -13.41
CA TYR A 121 0.64 -1.95 -14.09
C TYR A 121 1.50 -0.68 -14.07
N LEU A 122 2.06 -0.32 -12.90
CA LEU A 122 2.96 0.82 -12.76
C LEU A 122 4.26 0.62 -13.53
N GLN A 123 4.81 -0.60 -13.51
CA GLN A 123 6.01 -0.96 -14.27
C GLN A 123 5.81 -0.75 -15.78
N SER A 124 4.66 -1.10 -16.33
CA SER A 124 4.39 -0.98 -17.77
C SER A 124 4.50 0.45 -18.29
N PHE A 125 4.28 1.46 -17.44
CA PHE A 125 4.51 2.86 -17.79
C PHE A 125 5.99 3.27 -17.68
N ALA A 126 6.66 2.86 -16.61
CA ALA A 126 8.04 3.28 -16.36
C ALA A 126 9.04 2.53 -17.25
N LYS A 127 8.82 1.24 -17.53
CA LYS A 127 9.72 0.41 -18.34
C LYS A 127 9.84 0.86 -19.81
N LYS A 128 8.79 1.53 -20.33
CA LYS A 128 8.83 2.18 -21.65
C LYS A 128 9.78 3.39 -21.71
N ILE A 129 10.16 3.92 -20.53
CA ILE A 129 10.99 5.12 -20.39
C ILE A 129 12.40 4.75 -19.91
N ASN A 130 12.49 3.81 -18.98
CA ASN A 130 13.74 3.36 -18.38
C ASN A 130 13.76 1.83 -18.32
N SER A 131 14.66 1.19 -19.08
CA SER A 131 14.77 -0.27 -19.13
C SER A 131 15.15 -0.90 -17.78
N LYS A 132 15.89 -0.17 -16.93
CA LYS A 132 16.22 -0.56 -15.54
C LYS A 132 15.05 -0.28 -14.58
N THR A 133 13.89 -0.80 -14.93
CA THR A 133 12.67 -0.69 -14.10
C THR A 133 12.27 -2.06 -13.58
N PHE A 134 12.22 -2.20 -12.25
CA PHE A 134 11.91 -3.46 -11.56
C PHE A 134 10.69 -3.30 -10.67
N ILE A 135 9.98 -4.41 -10.45
CA ILE A 135 8.89 -4.45 -9.47
C ILE A 135 9.50 -4.67 -8.10
N LEU A 136 9.22 -3.73 -7.19
CA LEU A 136 9.44 -3.89 -5.76
C LEU A 136 8.06 -3.79 -5.10
N PRO A 137 7.43 -4.90 -4.70
CA PRO A 137 6.10 -4.88 -4.08
C PRO A 137 6.08 -4.04 -2.81
N THR A 138 4.92 -3.49 -2.45
CA THR A 138 4.75 -2.89 -1.12
C THR A 138 4.78 -4.00 -0.08
N CYS A 139 5.47 -3.79 1.01
CA CYS A 139 5.66 -4.75 2.08
C CYS A 139 5.20 -4.20 3.43
N LEU A 140 5.20 -5.05 4.44
CA LEU A 140 4.83 -4.69 5.81
C LEU A 140 5.66 -5.47 6.83
N ASN A 141 5.59 -5.04 8.09
CA ASN A 141 6.11 -5.81 9.20
C ASN A 141 5.04 -6.83 9.63
N THR A 142 5.15 -8.07 9.16
CA THR A 142 4.16 -9.13 9.45
C THR A 142 4.03 -9.43 10.94
N LYS A 143 5.13 -9.31 11.71
CA LYS A 143 5.12 -9.52 13.16
C LYS A 143 4.24 -8.52 13.90
N ALA A 144 4.11 -7.29 13.40
CA ALA A 144 3.28 -6.26 14.02
C ALA A 144 1.77 -6.63 14.03
N TYR A 145 1.34 -7.55 13.15
CA TYR A 145 -0.04 -8.02 13.09
C TYR A 145 -0.31 -9.28 13.93
N GLN A 146 0.72 -9.84 14.58
CA GLN A 146 0.59 -11.02 15.46
C GLN A 146 0.24 -10.64 16.91
N VAL A 147 -0.53 -9.58 17.08
CA VAL A 147 -1.01 -9.11 18.38
C VAL A 147 -2.10 -10.05 18.94
N LYS A 148 -2.21 -10.08 20.26
CA LYS A 148 -3.35 -10.75 20.92
C LYS A 148 -4.56 -9.84 20.82
N ALA A 149 -5.64 -10.29 20.19
CA ALA A 149 -6.90 -9.58 20.09
C ALA A 149 -8.07 -10.56 20.15
N LYS A 150 -9.13 -10.17 20.86
CA LYS A 150 -10.35 -10.99 20.98
C LYS A 150 -11.40 -10.48 20.00
N LYS A 151 -12.09 -11.39 19.32
CA LYS A 151 -13.27 -11.08 18.51
C LYS A 151 -14.40 -10.60 19.41
N SER A 152 -15.23 -9.70 18.89
CA SER A 152 -16.45 -9.27 19.60
C SER A 152 -17.37 -10.47 19.86
N LYS A 153 -18.00 -10.52 21.05
CA LYS A 153 -19.04 -11.51 21.37
C LYS A 153 -20.41 -11.08 20.83
N GLU A 154 -20.61 -9.79 20.67
CA GLU A 154 -21.89 -9.18 20.26
C GLU A 154 -22.00 -9.04 18.72
N PHE A 155 -20.88 -8.67 18.06
CA PHE A 155 -20.86 -8.36 16.63
C PHE A 155 -19.88 -9.24 15.84
N ILE A 156 -20.22 -9.41 14.57
CA ILE A 156 -19.32 -9.93 13.54
C ILE A 156 -18.70 -8.71 12.84
N ASP A 157 -17.46 -8.40 13.19
CA ASP A 157 -16.74 -7.22 12.71
C ASP A 157 -16.16 -7.43 11.31
N LEU A 158 -16.55 -6.55 10.38
CA LEU A 158 -15.98 -6.41 9.04
C LEU A 158 -15.08 -5.18 9.04
N VAL A 159 -13.77 -5.33 8.83
CA VAL A 159 -12.83 -4.20 8.92
C VAL A 159 -12.48 -3.62 7.56
N TRP A 160 -12.48 -2.31 7.49
CA TRP A 160 -11.92 -1.54 6.40
C TRP A 160 -10.91 -0.53 6.93
N VAL A 161 -9.72 -0.51 6.33
CA VAL A 161 -8.66 0.48 6.61
C VAL A 161 -8.50 1.37 5.40
N GLY A 162 -8.54 2.67 5.57
CA GLY A 162 -8.41 3.54 4.43
C GLY A 162 -8.17 5.01 4.75
N HIS A 163 -8.23 5.81 3.69
CA HIS A 163 -8.02 7.24 3.72
C HIS A 163 -9.18 7.96 3.04
N LYS A 164 -9.35 9.27 3.26
CA LYS A 164 -10.38 10.11 2.63
C LYS A 164 -10.52 9.87 1.12
N SER A 165 -9.39 9.70 0.40
CA SER A 165 -9.39 9.46 -1.05
C SER A 165 -9.93 8.08 -1.48
N THR A 166 -10.06 7.13 -0.55
CA THR A 166 -10.49 5.74 -0.84
C THR A 166 -11.80 5.36 -0.17
N VAL A 167 -12.36 6.24 0.69
CA VAL A 167 -13.64 5.99 1.39
C VAL A 167 -14.80 5.79 0.41
N LYS A 168 -14.75 6.44 -0.75
CA LYS A 168 -15.75 6.28 -1.82
C LYS A 168 -15.99 4.82 -2.22
N TYR A 169 -14.95 4.00 -2.18
CA TYR A 169 -15.04 2.57 -2.50
C TYR A 169 -15.79 1.78 -1.43
N LEU A 170 -15.58 2.09 -0.15
CA LEU A 170 -16.36 1.49 0.93
C LEU A 170 -17.82 1.92 0.83
N LEU A 171 -18.08 3.22 0.62
CA LEU A 171 -19.44 3.74 0.48
C LEU A 171 -20.22 3.05 -0.64
N ALA A 172 -19.57 2.74 -1.75
CA ALA A 172 -20.21 2.05 -2.89
C ALA A 172 -20.68 0.63 -2.56
N VAL A 173 -20.13 -0.03 -1.55
CA VAL A 173 -20.50 -1.40 -1.16
C VAL A 173 -21.36 -1.46 0.11
N ILE A 174 -21.49 -0.37 0.87
CA ILE A 174 -22.34 -0.34 2.08
C ILE A 174 -23.74 -0.89 1.83
N PRO A 175 -24.48 -0.57 0.75
CA PRO A 175 -25.81 -1.13 0.51
C PRO A 175 -25.84 -2.66 0.46
N ASN A 176 -24.79 -3.29 -0.05
CA ASN A 176 -24.67 -4.76 -0.07
C ASN A 176 -24.33 -5.33 1.30
N LEU A 177 -23.54 -4.59 2.12
CA LEU A 177 -23.25 -4.96 3.51
C LEU A 177 -24.51 -4.87 4.37
N GLU A 178 -25.38 -3.88 4.12
CA GLU A 178 -26.69 -3.73 4.78
C GLU A 178 -27.61 -4.91 4.47
N LYS A 179 -27.69 -5.34 3.19
CA LYS A 179 -28.46 -6.55 2.79
C LYS A 179 -27.91 -7.82 3.46
N ALA A 180 -26.59 -7.98 3.54
CA ALA A 180 -25.98 -9.08 4.27
C ALA A 180 -26.34 -9.02 5.76
N ASN A 181 -26.40 -7.81 6.35
CA ASN A 181 -26.80 -7.62 7.75
C ASN A 181 -28.28 -7.96 8.01
N GLU A 182 -29.17 -7.75 7.08
CA GLU A 182 -30.58 -8.15 7.19
C GLU A 182 -30.72 -9.67 7.42
N LYS A 183 -29.81 -10.46 6.85
CA LYS A 183 -29.77 -11.94 7.01
C LYS A 183 -28.99 -12.39 8.25
N ILE A 184 -27.84 -11.78 8.56
CA ILE A 184 -26.96 -12.19 9.65
C ILE A 184 -27.30 -11.48 10.98
N LYS A 185 -27.87 -10.26 10.93
CA LYS A 185 -28.36 -9.43 12.05
C LYS A 185 -27.31 -9.00 13.08
N LYS A 186 -26.03 -9.33 12.90
CA LYS A 186 -24.94 -9.03 13.86
C LYS A 186 -23.71 -8.43 13.18
N LEU A 187 -23.81 -7.96 11.93
CA LEU A 187 -22.66 -7.36 11.25
C LEU A 187 -22.42 -5.95 11.80
N ARG A 188 -21.12 -5.62 11.94
CA ARG A 188 -20.65 -4.28 12.24
C ARG A 188 -19.45 -3.95 11.36
N ILE A 189 -19.42 -2.74 10.80
CA ILE A 189 -18.26 -2.23 10.05
C ILE A 189 -17.32 -1.54 11.02
N ILE A 190 -16.05 -1.95 11.04
CA ILE A 190 -14.97 -1.21 11.69
C ILE A 190 -14.30 -0.35 10.62
N ASN A 191 -14.58 0.93 10.65
CA ASN A 191 -13.98 1.91 9.75
C ASN A 191 -12.73 2.50 10.41
N ILE A 192 -11.54 2.09 9.98
CA ILE A 192 -10.26 2.65 10.47
C ILE A 192 -9.80 3.72 9.49
N SER A 193 -10.15 4.96 9.76
CA SER A 193 -9.81 6.11 8.91
C SER A 193 -10.00 7.42 9.66
N ASN A 194 -9.63 8.54 9.02
CA ASN A 194 -9.92 9.89 9.53
C ASN A 194 -11.22 10.47 8.94
N VAL A 195 -12.16 9.59 8.52
CA VAL A 195 -13.47 9.97 8.00
C VAL A 195 -14.53 9.24 8.80
N THR A 196 -15.47 9.96 9.37
CA THR A 196 -16.62 9.38 10.08
C THR A 196 -17.69 8.96 9.09
N LEU A 197 -18.17 7.72 9.23
CA LEU A 197 -19.25 7.14 8.44
C LEU A 197 -20.42 6.77 9.35
N SER A 198 -21.63 6.79 8.80
CA SER A 198 -22.84 6.32 9.46
C SER A 198 -23.73 5.55 8.49
N SER A 199 -24.57 4.67 9.02
CA SER A 199 -25.63 3.98 8.30
C SER A 199 -26.80 3.76 9.25
N LYS A 200 -28.03 3.75 8.72
CA LYS A 200 -29.24 3.43 9.48
C LYS A 200 -29.47 1.91 9.63
N LYS A 201 -28.88 1.10 8.74
CA LYS A 201 -29.18 -0.34 8.62
C LYS A 201 -28.03 -1.25 9.12
N ILE A 202 -26.82 -0.73 9.27
CA ILE A 202 -25.68 -1.49 9.80
C ILE A 202 -24.86 -0.61 10.76
N LYS A 203 -24.48 -1.16 11.90
CA LYS A 203 -23.63 -0.43 12.85
C LYS A 203 -22.25 -0.17 12.24
N ILE A 204 -21.74 1.07 12.39
CA ILE A 204 -20.40 1.46 12.00
C ILE A 204 -19.65 1.97 13.23
N LYS A 205 -18.53 1.32 13.56
CA LYS A 205 -17.59 1.81 14.56
C LYS A 205 -16.47 2.56 13.84
N ASN A 206 -16.43 3.87 14.02
CA ASN A 206 -15.37 4.72 13.50
C ASN A 206 -14.19 4.72 14.46
N VAL A 207 -13.00 4.44 13.93
CA VAL A 207 -11.74 4.39 14.66
C VAL A 207 -10.76 5.32 13.95
N SER A 208 -10.30 6.36 14.62
CA SER A 208 -9.25 7.22 14.07
C SER A 208 -7.98 6.41 13.81
N TRP A 209 -7.40 6.58 12.62
CA TRP A 209 -6.24 5.82 12.24
C TRP A 209 -5.06 6.09 13.17
N ASN A 210 -4.52 5.04 13.72
CA ASN A 210 -3.29 5.02 14.50
C ASN A 210 -2.55 3.71 14.20
N GLU A 211 -1.24 3.76 14.07
CA GLU A 211 -0.45 2.60 13.65
C GLU A 211 -0.57 1.40 14.60
N ARG A 212 -0.55 1.63 15.91
CA ARG A 212 -0.66 0.54 16.91
C ARG A 212 -2.10 0.05 17.06
N ILE A 213 -3.05 0.96 17.07
CA ILE A 213 -4.47 0.64 17.25
C ILE A 213 -5.02 -0.18 16.07
N GLN A 214 -4.61 0.11 14.83
CA GLN A 214 -5.08 -0.63 13.67
C GLN A 214 -4.78 -2.13 13.76
N TYR A 215 -3.63 -2.53 14.31
CA TYR A 215 -3.26 -3.95 14.43
C TYR A 215 -4.26 -4.74 15.26
N GLN A 216 -4.72 -4.18 16.38
CA GLN A 216 -5.71 -4.81 17.26
C GLN A 216 -7.07 -4.93 16.57
N TYR A 217 -7.56 -3.86 15.95
CA TYR A 217 -8.86 -3.88 15.27
C TYR A 217 -8.87 -4.80 14.04
N ILE A 218 -7.81 -4.81 13.26
CA ILE A 218 -7.70 -5.74 12.14
C ILE A 218 -7.69 -7.18 12.66
N LYS A 219 -6.86 -7.49 13.65
CA LYS A 219 -6.74 -8.85 14.22
C LYS A 219 -8.03 -9.35 14.87
N SER A 220 -8.82 -8.45 15.48
CA SER A 220 -10.10 -8.80 16.11
C SER A 220 -11.26 -8.94 15.12
N ALA A 221 -11.12 -8.48 13.89
CA ALA A 221 -12.17 -8.59 12.89
C ALA A 221 -12.32 -10.02 12.35
N TRP A 222 -13.51 -10.31 11.79
CA TRP A 222 -13.77 -11.57 11.10
C TRP A 222 -13.29 -11.52 9.65
N LEU A 223 -13.58 -10.44 8.95
CA LEU A 223 -13.27 -10.26 7.53
C LEU A 223 -12.64 -8.89 7.27
N GLY A 224 -11.72 -8.85 6.30
CA GLY A 224 -11.19 -7.62 5.72
C GLY A 224 -11.93 -7.24 4.44
N LEU A 225 -12.28 -5.97 4.29
CA LEU A 225 -12.94 -5.42 3.10
C LEU A 225 -11.96 -4.60 2.26
N ALA A 226 -11.83 -4.92 0.98
CA ALA A 226 -10.94 -4.21 0.05
C ALA A 226 -11.65 -3.83 -1.26
N PRO A 227 -12.73 -3.03 -1.21
CA PRO A 227 -13.41 -2.55 -2.41
C PRO A 227 -12.54 -1.56 -3.18
N LEU A 228 -12.59 -1.67 -4.52
CA LEU A 228 -12.03 -0.75 -5.51
C LEU A 228 -12.97 -0.64 -6.70
N ASP A 229 -12.88 0.46 -7.48
CA ASP A 229 -13.44 0.58 -8.81
C ASP A 229 -12.44 0.09 -9.88
N GLU A 230 -12.88 -0.03 -11.14
CA GLU A 230 -12.04 -0.50 -12.25
C GLU A 230 -11.21 0.62 -12.91
N SER A 231 -11.12 1.79 -12.27
CA SER A 231 -10.38 2.92 -12.82
C SER A 231 -8.87 2.62 -12.95
N ASN A 232 -8.22 3.32 -13.86
CA ASN A 232 -6.76 3.27 -14.00
C ASN A 232 -6.04 3.68 -12.71
N TRP A 233 -6.65 4.56 -11.92
CA TRP A 233 -6.15 4.92 -10.60
C TRP A 233 -6.14 3.71 -9.65
N SER A 234 -7.20 2.91 -9.65
CA SER A 234 -7.32 1.71 -8.80
C SER A 234 -6.39 0.58 -9.25
N LYS A 235 -6.17 0.40 -10.55
CA LYS A 235 -5.17 -0.54 -11.09
C LYS A 235 -3.75 -0.22 -10.62
N GLY A 236 -3.45 1.06 -10.38
CA GLY A 236 -2.18 1.49 -9.81
C GLY A 236 -2.00 1.27 -8.30
N LYS A 237 -2.99 0.70 -7.59
CA LYS A 237 -2.88 0.40 -6.16
C LYS A 237 -2.09 -0.88 -5.91
N CYS A 238 -1.30 -0.88 -4.81
CA CYS A 238 -0.47 -2.02 -4.42
C CYS A 238 -1.11 -2.91 -3.35
N ALA A 239 -2.43 -2.96 -3.29
CA ALA A 239 -3.23 -3.87 -2.45
C ALA A 239 -2.83 -3.93 -0.96
N PHE A 240 -2.27 -2.87 -0.39
CA PHE A 240 -1.71 -2.86 0.96
C PHE A 240 -2.71 -3.33 2.05
N LYS A 241 -4.01 -3.04 1.90
CA LYS A 241 -5.05 -3.54 2.81
C LYS A 241 -5.09 -5.07 2.86
N LEU A 242 -5.01 -5.72 1.70
CA LEU A 242 -5.01 -7.19 1.63
C LEU A 242 -3.81 -7.79 2.33
N LEU A 243 -2.63 -7.17 2.19
CA LEU A 243 -1.44 -7.59 2.91
C LEU A 243 -1.61 -7.43 4.43
N GLN A 244 -2.25 -6.34 4.90
CA GLN A 244 -2.55 -6.14 6.32
C GLN A 244 -3.49 -7.22 6.86
N TYR A 245 -4.56 -7.55 6.12
CA TYR A 245 -5.51 -8.60 6.49
C TYR A 245 -4.84 -9.98 6.50
N SER A 246 -4.04 -10.25 5.48
CA SER A 246 -3.28 -11.49 5.38
C SER A 246 -2.29 -11.66 6.55
N ALA A 247 -1.55 -10.61 6.91
CA ALA A 247 -0.63 -10.64 8.04
C ALA A 247 -1.33 -10.82 9.39
N ALA A 248 -2.55 -10.30 9.53
CA ALA A 248 -3.40 -10.55 10.69
C ALA A 248 -4.03 -11.96 10.69
N GLY A 249 -3.97 -12.69 9.58
CA GLY A 249 -4.61 -14.00 9.42
C GLY A 249 -6.13 -13.90 9.44
N ILE A 250 -6.69 -12.88 8.79
CA ILE A 250 -8.13 -12.78 8.55
C ILE A 250 -8.42 -12.88 7.05
N PRO A 251 -9.43 -13.65 6.65
CA PRO A 251 -9.87 -13.70 5.27
C PRO A 251 -10.32 -12.33 4.76
N SER A 252 -10.19 -12.10 3.46
CA SER A 252 -10.59 -10.85 2.86
C SER A 252 -11.55 -11.04 1.68
N ILE A 253 -12.40 -10.04 1.47
CA ILE A 253 -13.24 -9.91 0.28
C ILE A 253 -12.82 -8.64 -0.43
N SER A 254 -12.52 -8.73 -1.72
CA SER A 254 -11.98 -7.61 -2.49
C SER A 254 -12.54 -7.54 -3.91
N SER A 255 -12.57 -6.35 -4.48
CA SER A 255 -12.84 -6.19 -5.93
C SER A 255 -11.73 -6.86 -6.74
N ASN A 256 -12.11 -7.47 -7.88
CA ASN A 256 -11.19 -8.12 -8.81
C ASN A 256 -10.51 -7.08 -9.72
N VAL A 257 -9.64 -6.26 -9.14
CA VAL A 257 -8.99 -5.13 -9.84
C VAL A 257 -7.51 -5.03 -9.47
N GLY A 258 -6.65 -4.89 -10.49
CA GLY A 258 -5.21 -4.68 -10.32
C GLY A 258 -4.57 -5.73 -9.42
N VAL A 259 -3.69 -5.33 -8.54
CA VAL A 259 -2.96 -6.23 -7.62
C VAL A 259 -3.89 -7.05 -6.72
N ASN A 260 -5.12 -6.60 -6.45
CA ASN A 260 -6.06 -7.42 -5.69
C ASN A 260 -6.32 -8.77 -6.38
N SER A 261 -6.46 -8.77 -7.72
CA SER A 261 -6.67 -9.98 -8.51
C SER A 261 -5.43 -10.87 -8.62
N GLU A 262 -4.25 -10.32 -8.43
CA GLU A 262 -2.98 -11.06 -8.43
C GLU A 262 -2.73 -11.72 -7.06
N LEU A 263 -3.06 -11.03 -5.96
CA LEU A 263 -2.82 -11.52 -4.59
C LEU A 263 -3.86 -12.52 -4.12
N ILE A 264 -5.12 -12.37 -4.55
CA ILE A 264 -6.20 -13.24 -4.10
C ILE A 264 -6.40 -14.39 -5.08
N ASN A 265 -6.06 -15.57 -4.60
CA ASN A 265 -6.49 -16.81 -5.21
C ASN A 265 -7.89 -17.13 -4.67
N HIS A 266 -8.90 -16.98 -5.55
CA HIS A 266 -10.33 -17.03 -5.23
C HIS A 266 -10.70 -18.34 -4.51
N TYR A 267 -11.36 -18.22 -3.37
CA TYR A 267 -11.69 -19.30 -2.43
C TYR A 267 -10.51 -20.03 -1.79
N GLN A 268 -9.26 -19.62 -2.03
CA GLN A 268 -8.09 -20.17 -1.36
C GLN A 268 -7.61 -19.28 -0.22
N ASN A 269 -7.36 -18.00 -0.47
CA ASN A 269 -6.89 -17.02 0.52
C ASN A 269 -7.78 -15.79 0.66
N GLY A 270 -8.88 -15.71 -0.11
CA GLY A 270 -9.84 -14.61 -0.09
C GLY A 270 -10.93 -14.82 -1.15
N ILE A 271 -11.84 -13.85 -1.26
CA ILE A 271 -12.89 -13.84 -2.28
C ILE A 271 -12.70 -12.63 -3.19
N LEU A 272 -12.66 -12.88 -4.51
CA LEU A 272 -12.68 -11.83 -5.54
C LEU A 272 -14.10 -11.55 -5.98
N ILE A 273 -14.52 -10.30 -5.92
CA ILE A 273 -15.83 -9.81 -6.35
C ILE A 273 -15.71 -9.29 -7.78
N ARG A 274 -16.50 -9.82 -8.67
CA ARG A 274 -16.58 -9.38 -10.07
C ARG A 274 -17.73 -8.41 -10.31
N LYS A 275 -18.86 -8.59 -9.61
CA LYS A 275 -20.05 -7.73 -9.68
C LYS A 275 -20.38 -7.21 -8.29
N ASN A 276 -20.79 -5.96 -8.16
CA ASN A 276 -21.16 -5.40 -6.87
C ASN A 276 -22.27 -6.18 -6.14
N SER A 277 -23.15 -6.85 -6.86
CA SER A 277 -24.18 -7.75 -6.28
C SER A 277 -23.60 -8.92 -5.48
N ASP A 278 -22.36 -9.33 -5.77
CA ASP A 278 -21.77 -10.54 -5.17
C ASP A 278 -21.23 -10.32 -3.75
N TRP A 279 -21.11 -9.06 -3.30
CA TRP A 279 -20.64 -8.74 -1.94
C TRP A 279 -21.49 -9.39 -0.86
N GLU A 280 -22.83 -9.26 -0.95
CA GLU A 280 -23.77 -9.83 0.01
C GLU A 280 -23.58 -11.35 0.16
N GLN A 281 -23.67 -12.08 -0.93
CA GLN A 281 -23.57 -13.53 -0.93
C GLN A 281 -22.20 -14.03 -0.49
N SER A 282 -21.12 -13.31 -0.87
CA SER A 282 -19.74 -13.64 -0.49
C SER A 282 -19.52 -13.50 1.01
N ILE A 283 -20.08 -12.47 1.63
CA ILE A 283 -20.01 -12.26 3.08
C ILE A 283 -20.74 -13.38 3.80
N ILE A 284 -21.98 -13.68 3.39
CA ILE A 284 -22.79 -14.74 3.99
C ILE A 284 -22.06 -16.07 3.89
N LYS A 285 -21.61 -16.45 2.69
CA LYS A 285 -20.90 -17.70 2.43
C LYS A 285 -19.68 -17.84 3.33
N LEU A 286 -18.84 -16.81 3.39
CA LEU A 286 -17.60 -16.87 4.16
C LEU A 286 -17.84 -16.93 5.68
N LEU A 287 -18.92 -16.37 6.17
CA LEU A 287 -19.28 -16.40 7.60
C LEU A 287 -20.03 -17.66 8.02
N THR A 288 -20.70 -18.36 7.08
CA THR A 288 -21.43 -19.60 7.37
C THR A 288 -20.62 -20.84 7.10
N ASP A 289 -19.68 -20.81 6.14
CA ASP A 289 -18.79 -21.93 5.83
C ASP A 289 -17.52 -21.89 6.68
N LYS A 290 -17.55 -22.59 7.81
CA LYS A 290 -16.41 -22.66 8.75
C LYS A 290 -15.16 -23.27 8.10
N ARG A 291 -15.30 -24.27 7.21
CA ARG A 291 -14.17 -24.93 6.56
C ARG A 291 -13.46 -23.97 5.61
N LEU A 292 -14.25 -23.28 4.75
CA LEU A 292 -13.74 -22.25 3.85
C LEU A 292 -13.03 -21.14 4.62
N TYR A 293 -13.64 -20.65 5.70
CA TYR A 293 -13.06 -19.62 6.56
C TYR A 293 -11.67 -20.03 7.10
N GLN A 294 -11.54 -21.24 7.64
CA GLN A 294 -10.26 -21.70 8.19
C GLN A 294 -9.20 -21.90 7.11
N THR A 295 -9.58 -22.41 5.94
CA THR A 295 -8.69 -22.56 4.79
C THR A 295 -8.14 -21.18 4.36
N MET A 296 -9.02 -20.20 4.15
CA MET A 296 -8.60 -18.86 3.78
C MET A 296 -7.73 -18.18 4.83
N LYS A 297 -8.07 -18.34 6.11
CA LYS A 297 -7.27 -17.83 7.23
C LYS A 297 -5.85 -18.37 7.21
N LYS A 298 -5.68 -19.68 7.01
CA LYS A 298 -4.37 -20.34 6.93
C LYS A 298 -3.57 -19.82 5.73
N ASN A 299 -4.18 -19.79 4.56
CA ASN A 299 -3.52 -19.41 3.31
C ASN A 299 -3.19 -17.89 3.27
N SER A 300 -4.01 -17.04 3.91
CA SER A 300 -3.69 -15.63 4.09
C SER A 300 -2.38 -15.43 4.85
N LEU A 301 -2.16 -16.17 5.93
CA LEU A 301 -0.91 -16.11 6.70
C LEU A 301 0.30 -16.58 5.89
N ILE A 302 0.12 -17.54 4.99
CA ILE A 302 1.19 -18.00 4.08
C ILE A 302 1.54 -16.88 3.11
N LEU A 303 0.53 -16.30 2.43
CA LEU A 303 0.73 -15.16 1.52
C LEU A 303 1.51 -14.01 2.17
N ALA A 304 1.18 -13.67 3.42
CA ALA A 304 1.80 -12.54 4.09
C ALA A 304 3.33 -12.68 4.26
N LYS A 305 3.86 -13.90 4.35
CA LYS A 305 5.30 -14.14 4.53
C LYS A 305 6.13 -13.61 3.37
N ASP A 306 5.62 -13.73 2.14
CA ASP A 306 6.32 -13.31 0.92
C ASP A 306 6.38 -11.77 0.81
N TYR A 307 5.55 -11.07 1.61
CA TYR A 307 5.48 -9.60 1.64
C TYR A 307 6.01 -9.01 2.95
N ASP A 308 6.80 -9.76 3.71
CA ASP A 308 7.53 -9.20 4.86
C ASP A 308 8.63 -8.25 4.38
N TYR A 309 8.80 -7.12 5.08
CA TYR A 309 9.77 -6.10 4.67
C TYR A 309 11.22 -6.62 4.63
N LYS A 310 11.56 -7.65 5.40
CA LYS A 310 12.90 -8.25 5.39
C LYS A 310 13.19 -8.99 4.09
N HIS A 311 12.18 -9.71 3.57
CA HIS A 311 12.29 -10.35 2.26
C HIS A 311 12.46 -9.30 1.16
N ASN A 312 11.59 -8.30 1.12
CA ASN A 312 11.67 -7.21 0.16
C ASN A 312 12.99 -6.41 0.24
N TYR A 313 13.55 -6.27 1.44
CA TYR A 313 14.85 -5.65 1.61
C TYR A 313 15.95 -6.40 0.86
N GLN A 314 16.00 -7.74 0.96
CA GLN A 314 16.99 -8.53 0.22
C GLN A 314 16.83 -8.37 -1.29
N VAL A 315 15.59 -8.41 -1.79
CA VAL A 315 15.30 -8.16 -3.22
C VAL A 315 15.81 -6.77 -3.64
N MET A 316 15.47 -5.73 -2.87
CA MET A 316 15.91 -4.37 -3.16
C MET A 316 17.44 -4.23 -3.11
N LYS A 317 18.09 -4.79 -2.10
CA LYS A 317 19.55 -4.76 -1.95
C LYS A 317 20.25 -5.43 -3.13
N ASN A 318 19.79 -6.62 -3.54
CA ASN A 318 20.35 -7.33 -4.68
C ASN A 318 20.21 -6.53 -5.98
N LEU A 319 19.03 -5.91 -6.21
CA LEU A 319 18.83 -5.05 -7.38
C LEU A 319 19.75 -3.81 -7.35
N ILE A 320 19.94 -3.19 -6.20
CA ILE A 320 20.86 -2.06 -6.04
C ILE A 320 22.29 -2.49 -6.34
N THR A 321 22.73 -3.63 -5.82
CA THR A 321 24.11 -4.12 -5.99
C THR A 321 24.40 -4.53 -7.44
N ASN A 322 23.44 -5.12 -8.14
CA ASN A 322 23.64 -5.64 -9.49
C ASN A 322 23.43 -4.59 -10.59
N GLU A 323 22.65 -3.54 -10.34
CA GLU A 323 22.21 -2.59 -11.37
C GLU A 323 22.86 -1.20 -11.27
N LEU A 324 23.47 -0.86 -10.13
CA LEU A 324 24.13 0.44 -9.88
C LEU A 324 25.63 0.34 -9.72
#